data_139890ada8c07b4356ece59e9de6bfb1
#
_entry.id   139890ada8c07b4356ece59e9de6bfb1
#
_cell.length_a   1.000
_cell.length_b   1.000
_cell.length_c   1.000
_cell.angle_alpha   90.00
_cell.angle_beta   90.00
_cell.angle_gamma   90.00
#
_symmetry.space_group_name_H-M   'P 1'
#
loop_
_entity.id
_entity.type
_entity.pdbx_description
1 polymer ?
#
loop_
_entity_poly.entity_id
_entity_poly.type
_entity_poly.pdbx_seq_one_letter_code
_entity_poly.pdbx_strand_id
1 'polypeptide(L)'
;MPYASSNRLIGELTFLEISSRLSKRSILCLPIGSLEQHGPHLPLNTDIVLAEGLTERIILRWGEGFDLWQLPTISISLAREHEWAPGTMSLSIQGMTTLLRDLGREIARAMPTRNLAVINGHGGNRGILEALAQDLRADFALNVCILHPGALSEFDENGAIPEIHAGKNETSMMLAIAPQLVRQDLIAQLQRPTAREVIRNTVLSFEVTWPWTTQDGRIADMGVIGDARAASAELGQRIVDHAVDRAGVVFGQLLEKQ
;
A
#
# COMPACT_ATOMS: atom_id res chain seq x y z
N MET A 1 11.87 -18.01 -7.02
CA MET A 1 11.34 -19.19 -6.28
C MET A 1 9.90 -18.86 -5.94
N PRO A 2 8.92 -19.77 -6.07
CA PRO A 2 7.61 -19.54 -5.50
C PRO A 2 7.81 -19.36 -4.00
N TYR A 3 7.33 -18.24 -3.47
CA TYR A 3 7.37 -17.94 -2.05
C TYR A 3 6.72 -19.11 -1.30
N ALA A 4 7.33 -19.53 -0.21
CA ALA A 4 6.72 -20.50 0.67
C ALA A 4 5.38 -19.91 1.14
N SER A 5 4.26 -20.43 0.61
CA SER A 5 2.93 -19.96 0.98
C SER A 5 2.80 -20.11 2.48
N SER A 6 2.68 -18.98 3.17
CA SER A 6 2.22 -19.05 4.55
C SER A 6 0.82 -19.66 4.48
N ASN A 7 0.51 -20.73 5.24
CA ASN A 7 -0.82 -21.34 5.34
C ASN A 7 -1.86 -20.41 5.98
N ARG A 8 -1.78 -19.08 5.71
CA ARG A 8 -2.52 -18.01 6.38
C ARG A 8 -3.29 -17.11 5.40
N LEU A 9 -3.67 -17.67 4.24
CA LEU A 9 -4.54 -17.04 3.27
C LEU A 9 -6.00 -17.42 3.56
N ILE A 10 -6.83 -16.44 3.88
CA ILE A 10 -8.27 -16.67 4.19
C ILE A 10 -8.98 -17.36 3.02
N GLY A 11 -8.65 -16.96 1.78
CA GLY A 11 -9.26 -17.53 0.58
C GLY A 11 -8.98 -19.01 0.33
N GLU A 12 -7.97 -19.57 0.99
CA GLU A 12 -7.62 -21.01 0.91
C GLU A 12 -8.26 -21.86 2.00
N LEU A 13 -8.95 -21.22 2.99
CA LEU A 13 -9.60 -21.92 4.08
C LEU A 13 -11.04 -22.30 3.73
N THR A 14 -11.46 -23.45 4.19
CA THR A 14 -12.88 -23.84 4.22
C THR A 14 -13.60 -23.09 5.35
N PHE A 15 -14.93 -23.01 5.29
CA PHE A 15 -15.69 -22.36 6.36
C PHE A 15 -15.52 -23.03 7.74
N LEU A 16 -15.26 -24.33 7.79
CA LEU A 16 -14.95 -25.04 9.03
C LEU A 16 -13.59 -24.64 9.61
N GLU A 17 -12.61 -24.44 8.74
CA GLU A 17 -11.29 -23.98 9.16
C GLU A 17 -11.31 -22.55 9.66
N ILE A 18 -12.13 -21.65 9.08
CA ILE A 18 -12.34 -20.29 9.63
C ILE A 18 -12.78 -20.39 11.09
N SER A 19 -13.78 -21.24 11.38
CA SER A 19 -14.32 -21.38 12.73
C SER A 19 -13.36 -22.03 13.74
N SER A 20 -12.44 -22.89 13.27
CA SER A 20 -11.52 -23.63 14.13
C SER A 20 -10.15 -22.96 14.28
N ARG A 21 -9.70 -22.21 13.29
CA ARG A 21 -8.34 -21.64 13.24
C ARG A 21 -8.29 -20.15 13.64
N LEU A 22 -9.35 -19.39 13.40
CA LEU A 22 -9.41 -17.98 13.76
C LEU A 22 -10.06 -17.78 15.12
N SER A 23 -9.63 -16.76 15.84
CA SER A 23 -10.14 -16.38 17.15
C SER A 23 -10.50 -14.87 17.17
N LYS A 24 -11.04 -14.41 18.30
CA LYS A 24 -11.28 -12.97 18.51
C LYS A 24 -9.98 -12.14 18.47
N ARG A 25 -8.84 -12.76 18.74
CA ARG A 25 -7.52 -12.09 18.72
C ARG A 25 -6.87 -12.07 17.33
N SER A 26 -7.33 -12.91 16.39
CA SER A 26 -6.80 -12.93 15.03
C SER A 26 -6.86 -11.53 14.41
N ILE A 27 -5.87 -11.17 13.58
CA ILE A 27 -5.84 -9.92 12.84
C ILE A 27 -5.99 -10.25 11.35
N LEU A 28 -6.99 -9.68 10.71
CA LEU A 28 -7.17 -9.76 9.26
C LEU A 28 -6.30 -8.69 8.60
N CYS A 29 -5.41 -9.10 7.72
CA CYS A 29 -4.56 -8.23 6.92
C CYS A 29 -5.19 -8.05 5.53
N LEU A 30 -5.60 -6.84 5.18
CA LEU A 30 -6.20 -6.49 3.90
C LEU A 30 -5.21 -5.69 3.05
N PRO A 31 -4.56 -6.31 2.05
CA PRO A 31 -3.77 -5.57 1.09
C PRO A 31 -4.69 -4.74 0.18
N ILE A 32 -4.32 -3.48 -0.07
CA ILE A 32 -4.99 -2.61 -1.03
C ILE A 32 -3.92 -1.97 -1.92
N GLY A 33 -3.99 -2.24 -3.22
CA GLY A 33 -3.18 -1.59 -4.23
C GLY A 33 -4.02 -0.72 -5.15
N SER A 34 -3.46 -0.38 -6.29
CA SER A 34 -4.12 0.28 -7.40
C SER A 34 -3.60 -0.28 -8.72
N LEU A 35 -4.39 -0.20 -9.78
CA LEU A 35 -3.97 -0.51 -11.14
C LEU A 35 -3.78 0.81 -11.89
N GLU A 36 -2.55 1.31 -11.92
CA GLU A 36 -2.25 2.64 -12.42
C GLU A 36 -0.86 2.73 -13.05
N GLN A 37 -0.65 3.77 -13.87
CA GLN A 37 0.66 4.04 -14.46
C GLN A 37 1.73 4.24 -13.37
N HIS A 38 2.91 3.72 -13.59
CA HIS A 38 4.11 3.90 -12.75
C HIS A 38 5.34 4.22 -13.62
N GLY A 39 5.18 5.19 -14.50
CA GLY A 39 6.23 5.52 -15.46
C GLY A 39 6.48 4.42 -16.49
N PRO A 40 7.54 4.53 -17.30
CA PRO A 40 7.86 3.54 -18.32
C PRO A 40 8.49 2.25 -17.76
N HIS A 41 8.99 2.27 -16.54
CA HIS A 41 9.89 1.25 -15.99
C HIS A 41 9.23 0.29 -14.99
N LEU A 42 8.08 0.63 -14.44
CA LEU A 42 7.31 -0.21 -13.53
C LEU A 42 5.96 -0.61 -14.15
N PRO A 43 5.44 -1.81 -13.81
CA PRO A 43 4.17 -2.28 -14.34
C PRO A 43 2.98 -1.56 -13.67
N LEU A 44 1.81 -1.61 -14.32
CA LEU A 44 0.58 -1.02 -13.80
C LEU A 44 0.13 -1.58 -12.43
N ASN A 45 0.52 -2.80 -12.09
CA ASN A 45 0.18 -3.45 -10.83
C ASN A 45 1.22 -3.26 -9.72
N THR A 46 2.07 -2.24 -9.82
CA THR A 46 3.14 -1.98 -8.84
C THR A 46 2.60 -1.94 -7.42
N ASP A 47 1.58 -1.14 -7.14
CA ASP A 47 0.99 -1.01 -5.81
C ASP A 47 0.41 -2.32 -5.27
N ILE A 48 -0.17 -3.14 -6.16
CA ILE A 48 -0.69 -4.46 -5.81
C ILE A 48 0.46 -5.37 -5.38
N VAL A 49 1.53 -5.41 -6.17
CA VAL A 49 2.73 -6.23 -5.88
C VAL A 49 3.38 -5.78 -4.56
N LEU A 50 3.47 -4.48 -4.33
CA LEU A 50 4.04 -3.94 -3.09
C LEU A 50 3.15 -4.24 -1.88
N ALA A 51 1.83 -4.06 -1.97
CA ALA A 51 0.90 -4.36 -0.88
C ALA A 51 0.91 -5.86 -0.54
N GLU A 52 0.84 -6.74 -1.54
CA GLU A 52 0.88 -8.19 -1.37
C GLU A 52 2.22 -8.67 -0.83
N GLY A 53 3.31 -8.28 -1.49
CA GLY A 53 4.65 -8.72 -1.12
C GLY A 53 5.08 -8.25 0.26
N LEU A 54 4.61 -7.07 0.70
CA LEU A 54 4.84 -6.62 2.06
C LEU A 54 3.97 -7.38 3.07
N THR A 55 2.68 -7.59 2.76
CA THR A 55 1.79 -8.36 3.62
C THR A 55 2.31 -9.78 3.83
N GLU A 56 2.80 -10.42 2.78
CA GLU A 56 3.41 -11.74 2.88
C GLU A 56 4.61 -11.75 3.84
N ARG A 57 5.53 -10.79 3.71
CA ARG A 57 6.70 -10.69 4.61
C ARG A 57 6.31 -10.37 6.06
N ILE A 58 5.30 -9.54 6.26
CA ILE A 58 4.71 -9.27 7.57
C ILE A 58 4.17 -10.57 8.18
N ILE A 59 3.43 -11.36 7.42
CA ILE A 59 2.86 -12.63 7.89
C ILE A 59 3.94 -13.67 8.15
N LEU A 60 4.95 -13.77 7.31
CA LEU A 60 6.09 -14.65 7.55
C LEU A 60 6.82 -14.31 8.85
N ARG A 61 6.96 -13.03 9.17
CA ARG A 61 7.67 -12.57 10.36
C ARG A 61 6.83 -12.61 11.63
N TRP A 62 5.56 -12.24 11.55
CA TRP A 62 4.69 -11.96 12.70
C TRP A 62 3.44 -12.82 12.78
N GLY A 63 3.17 -13.64 11.76
CA GLY A 63 1.92 -14.37 11.59
C GLY A 63 1.54 -15.26 12.76
N GLU A 64 2.49 -15.98 13.38
CA GLU A 64 2.23 -16.80 14.55
C GLU A 64 2.03 -15.94 15.82
N GLY A 65 2.89 -14.95 16.02
CA GLY A 65 2.88 -14.14 17.24
C GLY A 65 1.61 -13.32 17.43
N PHE A 66 1.05 -12.80 16.31
CA PHE A 66 -0.14 -11.97 16.31
C PHE A 66 -1.36 -12.62 15.67
N ASP A 67 -1.27 -13.88 15.27
CA ASP A 67 -2.34 -14.63 14.58
C ASP A 67 -2.87 -13.85 13.36
N LEU A 68 -1.96 -13.51 12.41
CA LEU A 68 -2.28 -12.74 11.23
C LEU A 68 -2.84 -13.62 10.12
N TRP A 69 -3.84 -13.12 9.39
CA TRP A 69 -4.49 -13.79 8.27
C TRP A 69 -4.74 -12.83 7.12
N GLN A 70 -4.28 -13.17 5.92
CA GLN A 70 -4.44 -12.32 4.73
C GLN A 70 -5.80 -12.53 4.07
N LEU A 71 -6.52 -11.42 3.85
CA LEU A 71 -7.68 -11.34 2.96
C LEU A 71 -7.23 -11.20 1.49
N PRO A 72 -8.10 -11.53 0.53
CA PRO A 72 -7.85 -11.22 -0.88
C PRO A 72 -7.57 -9.73 -1.08
N THR A 73 -6.63 -9.44 -1.98
CA THR A 73 -6.20 -8.06 -2.29
C THR A 73 -7.25 -7.27 -3.04
N ILE A 74 -7.48 -6.02 -2.65
CA ILE A 74 -8.20 -5.06 -3.47
C ILE A 74 -7.21 -4.49 -4.49
N SER A 75 -7.45 -4.80 -5.77
CA SER A 75 -6.50 -4.51 -6.85
C SER A 75 -6.85 -3.24 -7.65
N ILE A 76 -8.05 -2.68 -7.50
CA ILE A 76 -8.49 -1.45 -8.15
C ILE A 76 -9.04 -0.53 -7.06
N SER A 77 -8.50 0.69 -6.98
CA SER A 77 -8.84 1.67 -5.97
C SER A 77 -8.96 3.07 -6.56
N LEU A 78 -8.70 4.14 -5.81
CA LEU A 78 -8.67 5.50 -6.35
C LEU A 78 -7.34 5.73 -7.10
N ALA A 79 -7.40 6.28 -8.31
CA ALA A 79 -6.21 6.60 -9.12
C ALA A 79 -6.48 7.77 -10.09
N ARG A 80 -7.28 8.76 -9.66
CA ARG A 80 -7.71 9.91 -10.47
C ARG A 80 -6.54 10.73 -11.01
N GLU A 81 -5.49 10.88 -10.23
CA GLU A 81 -4.27 11.59 -10.59
C GLU A 81 -3.50 10.96 -11.74
N HIS A 82 -3.83 9.70 -12.08
CA HIS A 82 -3.19 8.88 -13.11
C HIS A 82 -4.11 8.53 -14.30
N GLU A 83 -5.38 8.97 -14.30
CA GLU A 83 -6.39 8.57 -15.31
C GLU A 83 -6.03 8.96 -16.75
N TRP A 84 -5.10 9.89 -16.96
CA TRP A 84 -4.62 10.26 -18.29
C TRP A 84 -3.87 9.13 -19.01
N ALA A 85 -3.31 8.17 -18.25
CA ALA A 85 -2.45 7.12 -18.79
C ALA A 85 -3.25 5.86 -19.15
N PRO A 86 -3.01 5.27 -20.35
CA PRO A 86 -3.65 4.03 -20.75
C PRO A 86 -3.39 2.90 -19.75
N GLY A 87 -4.43 2.13 -19.45
CA GLY A 87 -4.38 0.99 -18.52
C GLY A 87 -4.65 1.34 -17.06
N THR A 88 -4.62 2.60 -16.66
CA THR A 88 -5.05 3.04 -15.33
C THR A 88 -6.56 2.84 -15.18
N MET A 89 -6.97 2.24 -14.06
CA MET A 89 -8.38 2.04 -13.70
C MET A 89 -8.63 2.61 -12.31
N SER A 90 -9.55 3.57 -12.23
CA SER A 90 -9.88 4.23 -10.97
C SER A 90 -11.34 3.98 -10.57
N LEU A 91 -11.56 3.65 -9.30
CA LEU A 91 -12.89 3.73 -8.70
C LEU A 91 -13.27 5.20 -8.46
N SER A 92 -14.58 5.47 -8.39
CA SER A 92 -15.06 6.71 -7.81
C SER A 92 -14.91 6.68 -6.28
N ILE A 93 -14.90 7.85 -5.64
CA ILE A 93 -14.94 7.96 -4.17
C ILE A 93 -16.14 7.18 -3.61
N GLN A 94 -17.31 7.30 -4.24
CA GLN A 94 -18.51 6.56 -3.83
C GLN A 94 -18.32 5.04 -3.98
N GLY A 95 -17.73 4.58 -5.08
CA GLY A 95 -17.45 3.16 -5.31
C GLY A 95 -16.52 2.58 -4.25
N MET A 96 -15.41 3.26 -3.95
CA MET A 96 -14.46 2.85 -2.92
C MET A 96 -15.08 2.88 -1.51
N THR A 97 -15.87 3.91 -1.20
CA THR A 97 -16.61 4.01 0.07
C THR A 97 -17.58 2.84 0.23
N THR A 98 -18.37 2.53 -0.79
CA THR A 98 -19.33 1.43 -0.76
C THR A 98 -18.62 0.09 -0.57
N LEU A 99 -17.56 -0.16 -1.34
CA LEU A 99 -16.77 -1.39 -1.25
C LEU A 99 -16.23 -1.62 0.17
N LEU A 100 -15.59 -0.61 0.74
CA LEU A 100 -14.95 -0.76 2.07
C LEU A 100 -15.98 -0.87 3.19
N ARG A 101 -17.10 -0.16 3.12
CA ARG A 101 -18.18 -0.29 4.11
C ARG A 101 -18.88 -1.65 4.02
N ASP A 102 -19.14 -2.15 2.82
CA ASP A 102 -19.71 -3.48 2.63
C ASP A 102 -18.76 -4.56 3.14
N LEU A 103 -17.48 -4.46 2.83
CA LEU A 103 -16.47 -5.37 3.36
C LEU A 103 -16.38 -5.32 4.88
N GLY A 104 -16.40 -4.13 5.48
CA GLY A 104 -16.42 -3.95 6.93
C GLY A 104 -17.62 -4.61 7.59
N ARG A 105 -18.83 -4.43 7.02
CA ARG A 105 -20.05 -5.11 7.46
C ARG A 105 -19.91 -6.63 7.40
N GLU A 106 -19.39 -7.16 6.28
CA GLU A 106 -19.24 -8.60 6.10
C GLU A 106 -18.15 -9.19 7.00
N ILE A 107 -17.05 -8.49 7.25
CA ILE A 107 -16.07 -8.90 8.27
C ILE A 107 -16.75 -9.00 9.65
N ALA A 108 -17.51 -7.98 10.02
CA ALA A 108 -18.21 -7.96 11.29
C ALA A 108 -19.27 -9.08 11.43
N ARG A 109 -19.89 -9.49 10.33
CA ARG A 109 -20.90 -10.57 10.30
C ARG A 109 -20.28 -11.97 10.25
N ALA A 110 -19.24 -12.15 9.41
CA ALA A 110 -18.79 -13.47 8.99
C ALA A 110 -17.50 -13.94 9.67
N MET A 111 -16.70 -13.03 10.24
CA MET A 111 -15.42 -13.38 10.85
C MET A 111 -15.51 -13.41 12.39
N PRO A 112 -14.77 -14.31 13.06
CA PRO A 112 -14.75 -14.38 14.53
C PRO A 112 -14.03 -13.19 15.18
N THR A 113 -13.22 -12.45 14.43
CA THR A 113 -12.44 -11.30 14.89
C THR A 113 -13.05 -9.97 14.46
N ARG A 114 -12.60 -8.87 15.10
CA ARG A 114 -12.88 -7.48 14.73
C ARG A 114 -11.61 -6.70 14.40
N ASN A 115 -10.46 -7.34 14.44
CA ASN A 115 -9.19 -6.68 14.17
C ASN A 115 -8.90 -6.68 12.66
N LEU A 116 -8.74 -5.49 12.10
CA LEU A 116 -8.46 -5.27 10.69
C LEU A 116 -7.23 -4.39 10.54
N ALA A 117 -6.20 -4.90 9.89
CA ALA A 117 -5.04 -4.15 9.45
C ALA A 117 -5.10 -3.97 7.92
N VAL A 118 -5.24 -2.76 7.46
CA VAL A 118 -5.17 -2.43 6.03
C VAL A 118 -3.72 -2.13 5.67
N ILE A 119 -3.18 -2.82 4.68
CA ILE A 119 -1.84 -2.58 4.15
C ILE A 119 -2.00 -1.83 2.82
N ASN A 120 -1.82 -0.52 2.86
CA ASN A 120 -2.08 0.35 1.72
C ASN A 120 -0.83 0.56 0.87
N GLY A 121 -0.80 -0.01 -0.32
CA GLY A 121 0.28 0.15 -1.30
C GLY A 121 0.19 1.45 -2.12
N HIS A 122 -0.93 2.19 -2.06
CA HIS A 122 -1.19 3.33 -2.95
C HIS A 122 -1.44 4.63 -2.19
N GLY A 123 -0.68 5.69 -2.52
CA GLY A 123 -0.77 6.99 -1.86
C GLY A 123 -2.13 7.67 -2.01
N GLY A 124 -2.77 7.57 -3.18
CA GLY A 124 -4.07 8.17 -3.49
C GLY A 124 -5.24 7.68 -2.61
N ASN A 125 -5.10 6.50 -1.99
CA ASN A 125 -6.09 5.96 -1.07
C ASN A 125 -6.05 6.59 0.32
N ARG A 126 -4.98 7.32 0.69
CA ARG A 126 -4.73 7.72 2.07
C ARG A 126 -5.91 8.47 2.69
N GLY A 127 -6.38 9.52 2.03
CA GLY A 127 -7.44 10.37 2.58
C GLY A 127 -8.76 9.63 2.81
N ILE A 128 -9.17 8.77 1.87
CA ILE A 128 -10.41 8.00 2.01
C ILE A 128 -10.29 6.90 3.07
N LEU A 129 -9.15 6.23 3.17
CA LEU A 129 -8.92 5.20 4.18
C LEU A 129 -8.93 5.80 5.58
N GLU A 130 -8.31 6.96 5.79
CA GLU A 130 -8.31 7.68 7.07
C GLU A 130 -9.74 8.06 7.49
N ALA A 131 -10.54 8.58 6.56
CA ALA A 131 -11.95 8.91 6.84
C ALA A 131 -12.77 7.66 7.17
N LEU A 132 -12.68 6.62 6.35
CA LEU A 132 -13.46 5.40 6.51
C LEU A 132 -13.05 4.55 7.73
N ALA A 133 -11.83 4.66 8.24
CA ALA A 133 -11.45 3.99 9.47
C ALA A 133 -12.36 4.35 10.66
N GLN A 134 -12.81 5.60 10.74
CA GLN A 134 -13.75 6.04 11.77
C GLN A 134 -15.14 5.42 11.57
N ASP A 135 -15.63 5.38 10.33
CA ASP A 135 -16.93 4.76 10.00
C ASP A 135 -16.90 3.26 10.29
N LEU A 136 -15.84 2.55 9.88
CA LEU A 136 -15.69 1.11 10.12
C LEU A 136 -15.70 0.78 11.62
N ARG A 137 -15.09 1.63 12.43
CA ARG A 137 -15.12 1.51 13.89
C ARG A 137 -16.52 1.79 14.46
N ALA A 138 -17.13 2.89 14.04
CA ALA A 138 -18.41 3.35 14.60
C ALA A 138 -19.57 2.43 14.24
N ASP A 139 -19.65 2.01 12.95
CA ASP A 139 -20.80 1.30 12.42
C ASP A 139 -20.69 -0.22 12.59
N PHE A 140 -19.48 -0.77 12.59
CA PHE A 140 -19.25 -2.22 12.60
C PHE A 140 -18.41 -2.71 13.80
N ALA A 141 -18.04 -1.82 14.71
CA ALA A 141 -17.18 -2.12 15.86
C ALA A 141 -15.85 -2.79 15.46
N LEU A 142 -15.31 -2.43 14.30
CA LEU A 142 -14.00 -2.92 13.88
C LEU A 142 -12.89 -2.16 14.60
N ASN A 143 -11.88 -2.89 15.05
CA ASN A 143 -10.63 -2.34 15.54
C ASN A 143 -9.67 -2.25 14.35
N VAL A 144 -9.51 -1.05 13.79
CA VAL A 144 -8.84 -0.83 12.50
C VAL A 144 -7.52 -0.10 12.68
N CYS A 145 -6.48 -0.55 11.98
CA CYS A 145 -5.29 0.24 11.70
C CYS A 145 -5.00 0.23 10.19
N ILE A 146 -4.36 1.30 9.70
CA ILE A 146 -3.94 1.44 8.32
C ILE A 146 -2.44 1.64 8.30
N LEU A 147 -1.73 0.74 7.64
CA LEU A 147 -0.30 0.83 7.44
C LEU A 147 -0.04 1.43 6.06
N HIS A 148 0.82 2.45 6.03
CA HIS A 148 1.33 3.06 4.80
C HIS A 148 2.82 2.72 4.69
N PRO A 149 3.21 1.66 3.99
CA PRO A 149 4.57 1.13 4.02
C PRO A 149 5.64 2.15 3.65
N GLY A 150 5.38 2.98 2.65
CA GLY A 150 6.30 4.04 2.24
C GLY A 150 6.55 5.11 3.33
N ALA A 151 5.59 5.29 4.25
CA ALA A 151 5.71 6.22 5.38
C ALA A 151 6.23 5.53 6.65
N LEU A 152 6.17 4.20 6.74
CA LEU A 152 6.77 3.45 7.85
C LEU A 152 8.29 3.41 7.78
N SER A 153 8.86 3.62 6.60
CA SER A 153 10.30 3.72 6.40
C SER A 153 10.75 5.16 6.71
N GLU A 154 11.48 5.36 7.81
CA GLU A 154 12.10 6.64 8.18
C GLU A 154 13.34 6.93 7.31
N PHE A 155 13.19 6.95 6.01
CA PHE A 155 14.26 7.42 5.13
C PHE A 155 14.07 8.91 4.87
N ASP A 156 14.46 9.72 5.85
CA ASP A 156 14.59 11.16 5.67
C ASP A 156 15.78 11.45 4.76
N GLU A 157 15.45 11.94 3.59
CA GLU A 157 16.43 12.43 2.64
C GLU A 157 16.55 13.95 2.80
N ASN A 158 17.32 14.36 3.78
CA ASN A 158 17.67 15.75 3.98
C ASN A 158 18.08 16.40 2.64
N GLY A 159 17.18 17.15 2.06
CA GLY A 159 17.46 17.93 0.86
C GLY A 159 17.12 17.26 -0.47
N ALA A 160 16.64 16.04 -0.51
CA ALA A 160 16.32 15.32 -1.75
C ALA A 160 14.99 15.74 -2.40
N ILE A 161 14.79 15.30 -3.63
CA ILE A 161 13.54 15.39 -4.37
C ILE A 161 12.50 14.55 -3.64
N PRO A 162 11.26 15.04 -3.44
CA PRO A 162 10.21 14.24 -2.83
C PRO A 162 9.94 12.97 -3.64
N GLU A 163 9.95 11.83 -2.98
CA GLU A 163 9.67 10.52 -3.56
C GLU A 163 8.17 10.22 -3.38
N ILE A 164 7.37 10.57 -4.38
CA ILE A 164 5.90 10.53 -4.31
C ILE A 164 5.33 9.34 -5.08
N HIS A 165 5.81 9.11 -6.34
CA HIS A 165 5.23 8.14 -7.24
C HIS A 165 6.26 7.60 -8.24
N ALA A 166 6.37 6.28 -8.31
CA ALA A 166 7.29 5.55 -9.19
C ALA A 166 8.77 5.99 -9.10
N GLY A 167 9.14 6.64 -8.00
CA GLY A 167 10.48 7.17 -7.77
C GLY A 167 11.45 6.14 -7.18
N LYS A 168 12.47 6.63 -6.50
CA LYS A 168 13.54 5.81 -5.93
C LYS A 168 13.02 4.75 -4.97
N ASN A 169 12.12 5.13 -4.06
CA ASN A 169 11.68 4.23 -2.99
C ASN A 169 10.81 3.08 -3.53
N GLU A 170 9.80 3.38 -4.36
CA GLU A 170 8.95 2.34 -4.96
C GLU A 170 9.71 1.46 -5.93
N THR A 171 10.54 2.05 -6.79
CA THR A 171 11.42 1.28 -7.70
C THR A 171 12.37 0.37 -6.91
N SER A 172 12.92 0.84 -5.79
CA SER A 172 13.78 0.02 -4.94
C SER A 172 13.02 -1.13 -4.29
N MET A 173 11.82 -0.88 -3.76
CA MET A 173 10.98 -1.94 -3.20
C MET A 173 10.60 -2.98 -4.28
N MET A 174 10.27 -2.55 -5.49
CA MET A 174 10.01 -3.46 -6.60
C MET A 174 11.23 -4.29 -6.99
N LEU A 175 12.43 -3.69 -6.98
CA LEU A 175 13.68 -4.43 -7.19
C LEU A 175 13.95 -5.49 -6.11
N ALA A 176 13.51 -5.27 -4.89
CA ALA A 176 13.64 -6.22 -3.77
C ALA A 176 12.55 -7.30 -3.77
N ILE A 177 11.33 -6.97 -4.20
CA ILE A 177 10.16 -7.85 -4.12
C ILE A 177 9.97 -8.63 -5.43
N ALA A 178 10.03 -7.95 -6.57
CA ALA A 178 9.72 -8.50 -7.89
C ALA A 178 10.62 -7.92 -8.99
N PRO A 179 11.96 -8.14 -8.91
CA PRO A 179 12.93 -7.52 -9.83
C PRO A 179 12.67 -7.83 -11.31
N GLN A 180 12.06 -8.97 -11.59
CA GLN A 180 11.70 -9.41 -12.96
C GLN A 180 10.63 -8.53 -13.62
N LEU A 181 9.89 -7.72 -12.84
CA LEU A 181 8.86 -6.81 -13.34
C LEU A 181 9.42 -5.40 -13.62
N VAL A 182 10.65 -5.10 -13.20
CA VAL A 182 11.25 -3.77 -13.35
C VAL A 182 12.01 -3.70 -14.68
N ARG A 183 11.60 -2.76 -15.52
CA ARG A 183 12.27 -2.46 -16.79
C ARG A 183 13.47 -1.53 -16.56
N GLN A 184 14.57 -2.10 -16.08
CA GLN A 184 15.77 -1.34 -15.73
C GLN A 184 16.37 -0.57 -16.91
N ASP A 185 16.22 -1.11 -18.14
CA ASP A 185 16.63 -0.48 -19.38
C ASP A 185 15.90 0.85 -19.65
N LEU A 186 14.71 1.05 -19.10
CA LEU A 186 13.92 2.27 -19.28
C LEU A 186 14.17 3.32 -18.18
N ILE A 187 14.75 2.95 -17.04
CA ILE A 187 15.07 3.90 -15.95
C ILE A 187 16.03 5.00 -16.42
N ALA A 188 17.01 4.65 -17.28
CA ALA A 188 17.98 5.60 -17.79
C ALA A 188 17.39 6.71 -18.67
N GLN A 189 16.16 6.54 -19.18
CA GLN A 189 15.46 7.51 -20.01
C GLN A 189 14.78 8.61 -19.18
N LEU A 190 14.56 8.35 -17.87
CA LEU A 190 13.93 9.31 -16.98
C LEU A 190 14.85 10.48 -16.65
N GLN A 191 14.26 11.66 -16.54
CA GLN A 191 14.97 12.86 -16.11
C GLN A 191 14.77 13.09 -14.60
N ARG A 192 15.70 13.78 -13.98
CA ARG A 192 15.52 14.24 -12.60
C ARG A 192 14.48 15.35 -12.56
N PRO A 193 13.46 15.24 -11.69
CA PRO A 193 12.58 16.38 -11.44
C PRO A 193 13.42 17.54 -10.89
N THR A 194 13.33 18.69 -11.55
CA THR A 194 14.04 19.91 -11.12
C THR A 194 13.16 20.81 -10.25
N ALA A 195 11.86 20.60 -10.27
CA ALA A 195 10.86 21.46 -9.66
C ALA A 195 10.47 21.06 -8.23
N ARG A 196 11.47 20.75 -7.38
CA ARG A 196 11.27 20.35 -5.97
C ARG A 196 10.29 21.23 -5.21
N GLU A 197 10.39 22.52 -5.37
CA GLU A 197 9.55 23.49 -4.68
C GLU A 197 8.10 23.43 -5.19
N VAL A 198 7.92 23.26 -6.50
CA VAL A 198 6.57 23.07 -7.09
C VAL A 198 5.93 21.81 -6.57
N ILE A 199 6.67 20.70 -6.50
CA ILE A 199 6.16 19.43 -5.95
C ILE A 199 5.74 19.61 -4.48
N ARG A 200 6.57 20.24 -3.66
CA ARG A 200 6.26 20.50 -2.25
C ARG A 200 5.00 21.34 -2.07
N ASN A 201 4.87 22.40 -2.84
CA ASN A 201 3.76 23.34 -2.72
C ASN A 201 2.46 22.80 -3.34
N THR A 202 2.55 21.88 -4.30
CA THR A 202 1.37 21.33 -5.00
C THR A 202 0.92 20.01 -4.40
N VAL A 203 1.84 19.09 -4.15
CA VAL A 203 1.52 17.69 -3.76
C VAL A 203 1.62 17.47 -2.26
N LEU A 204 2.64 18.05 -1.61
CA LEU A 204 2.96 17.82 -0.20
C LEU A 204 2.54 18.95 0.74
N SER A 205 1.82 19.97 0.25
CA SER A 205 1.40 21.09 1.11
C SER A 205 0.41 20.60 2.18
N PHE A 206 0.71 20.89 3.45
CA PHE A 206 -0.24 20.68 4.55
C PHE A 206 -1.18 21.90 4.76
N GLU A 207 -0.83 23.05 4.17
CA GLU A 207 -1.61 24.28 4.32
C GLU A 207 -2.77 24.36 3.33
N VAL A 208 -2.55 23.85 2.11
CA VAL A 208 -3.52 23.92 1.01
C VAL A 208 -3.52 22.61 0.24
N THR A 209 -4.71 22.05 0.02
CA THR A 209 -4.89 20.90 -0.86
C THR A 209 -5.18 21.36 -2.29
N TRP A 210 -4.30 21.02 -3.20
CA TRP A 210 -4.48 21.27 -4.64
C TRP A 210 -4.80 19.97 -5.37
N PRO A 211 -5.74 19.96 -6.32
CA PRO A 211 -5.85 18.85 -7.25
C PRO A 211 -4.62 18.85 -8.17
N TRP A 212 -4.02 17.68 -8.35
CA TRP A 212 -2.85 17.49 -9.21
C TRP A 212 -2.97 16.22 -10.05
N THR A 213 -2.14 16.10 -11.07
CA THR A 213 -2.06 14.92 -11.93
C THR A 213 -0.61 14.69 -12.35
N THR A 214 -0.24 13.43 -12.48
CA THR A 214 1.08 13.05 -13.01
C THR A 214 1.25 13.32 -14.50
N GLN A 215 0.23 13.84 -15.18
CA GLN A 215 0.37 14.42 -16.53
C GLN A 215 1.06 15.78 -16.52
N ASP A 216 1.05 16.49 -15.38
CA ASP A 216 1.66 17.81 -15.26
C ASP A 216 3.19 17.72 -15.28
N GLY A 217 3.80 18.08 -16.40
CA GLY A 217 5.25 18.08 -16.60
C GLY A 217 6.05 19.01 -15.68
N ARG A 218 5.38 19.85 -14.86
CA ARG A 218 6.05 20.67 -13.82
C ARG A 218 6.40 19.83 -12.60
N ILE A 219 5.67 18.74 -12.32
CA ILE A 219 5.85 17.91 -11.12
C ILE A 219 6.29 16.49 -11.46
N ALA A 220 6.03 15.99 -12.67
CA ALA A 220 6.32 14.62 -13.08
C ALA A 220 7.08 14.57 -14.40
N ASP A 221 7.95 13.59 -14.56
CA ASP A 221 8.54 13.20 -15.84
C ASP A 221 8.02 11.83 -16.24
N MET A 222 7.37 11.73 -17.40
CA MET A 222 6.72 10.48 -17.86
C MET A 222 5.84 9.82 -16.79
N GLY A 223 5.17 10.62 -15.98
CA GLY A 223 4.32 10.14 -14.88
C GLY A 223 5.03 9.86 -13.56
N VAL A 224 6.35 9.96 -13.49
CA VAL A 224 7.17 9.70 -12.29
C VAL A 224 7.37 10.98 -11.48
N ILE A 225 7.15 10.93 -10.17
CA ILE A 225 7.47 12.02 -9.23
C ILE A 225 8.50 11.49 -8.22
N GLY A 226 9.78 11.62 -8.55
CA GLY A 226 10.89 11.09 -7.78
C GLY A 226 12.13 10.85 -8.65
N ASP A 227 13.18 10.22 -8.12
CA ASP A 227 14.39 9.86 -8.89
C ASP A 227 14.60 8.34 -8.94
N ALA A 228 13.89 7.65 -9.82
CA ALA A 228 14.02 6.20 -10.00
C ALA A 228 15.44 5.72 -10.36
N ARG A 229 16.29 6.61 -10.90
CA ARG A 229 17.69 6.27 -11.25
C ARG A 229 18.57 6.05 -10.01
N ALA A 230 18.14 6.53 -8.85
CA ALA A 230 18.82 6.30 -7.58
C ALA A 230 18.32 5.04 -6.84
N ALA A 231 17.45 4.24 -7.48
CA ALA A 231 16.91 3.03 -6.89
C ALA A 231 17.94 1.88 -6.84
N SER A 232 17.84 1.07 -5.80
CA SER A 232 18.60 -0.19 -5.70
C SER A 232 17.84 -1.26 -4.93
N ALA A 233 18.13 -2.53 -5.19
CA ALA A 233 17.54 -3.64 -4.46
C ALA A 233 17.90 -3.61 -2.97
N GLU A 234 19.12 -3.19 -2.63
CA GLU A 234 19.58 -3.06 -1.24
C GLU A 234 18.79 -2.00 -0.47
N LEU A 235 18.51 -0.86 -1.11
CA LEU A 235 17.64 0.16 -0.52
C LEU A 235 16.23 -0.40 -0.33
N GLY A 236 15.69 -1.06 -1.35
CA GLY A 236 14.38 -1.69 -1.29
C GLY A 236 14.25 -2.70 -0.16
N GLN A 237 15.26 -3.56 0.02
CA GLN A 237 15.28 -4.53 1.10
C GLN A 237 15.26 -3.82 2.47
N ARG A 238 16.06 -2.77 2.68
CA ARG A 238 16.05 -2.01 3.94
C ARG A 238 14.68 -1.35 4.20
N ILE A 239 14.04 -0.77 3.17
CA ILE A 239 12.71 -0.17 3.30
C ILE A 239 11.69 -1.24 3.73
N VAL A 240 11.70 -2.38 3.07
CA VAL A 240 10.79 -3.49 3.36
C VAL A 240 11.02 -4.05 4.77
N ASP A 241 12.26 -4.31 5.15
CA ASP A 241 12.59 -4.86 6.47
C ASP A 241 12.16 -3.91 7.59
N HIS A 242 12.40 -2.62 7.43
CA HIS A 242 11.97 -1.61 8.40
C HIS A 242 10.43 -1.55 8.50
N ALA A 243 9.72 -1.56 7.38
CA ALA A 243 8.26 -1.56 7.37
C ALA A 243 7.68 -2.83 8.04
N VAL A 244 8.30 -3.99 7.81
CA VAL A 244 7.93 -5.26 8.45
C VAL A 244 8.13 -5.21 9.97
N ASP A 245 9.27 -4.70 10.44
CA ASP A 245 9.56 -4.58 11.87
C ASP A 245 8.59 -3.59 12.55
N ARG A 246 8.33 -2.44 11.91
CA ARG A 246 7.37 -1.45 12.42
C ARG A 246 5.93 -1.98 12.49
N ALA A 247 5.53 -2.83 11.54
CA ALA A 247 4.22 -3.47 11.57
C ALA A 247 3.99 -4.28 12.85
N GLY A 248 5.00 -5.00 13.36
CA GLY A 248 4.92 -5.72 14.62
C GLY A 248 4.57 -4.82 15.82
N VAL A 249 5.14 -3.62 15.89
CA VAL A 249 4.80 -2.63 16.92
C VAL A 249 3.34 -2.18 16.79
N VAL A 250 2.87 -1.94 15.57
CA VAL A 250 1.49 -1.51 15.31
C VAL A 250 0.49 -2.61 15.70
N PHE A 251 0.78 -3.88 15.44
CA PHE A 251 -0.10 -4.99 15.83
C PHE A 251 -0.19 -5.16 17.34
N GLY A 252 0.91 -4.95 18.07
CA GLY A 252 0.88 -4.89 19.52
C GLY A 252 -0.10 -3.82 20.01
N GLN A 253 0.03 -2.60 19.53
CA GLN A 253 -0.87 -1.48 19.84
C GLN A 253 -2.32 -1.72 19.43
N LEU A 254 -2.55 -2.39 18.28
CA LEU A 254 -3.91 -2.73 17.83
C LEU A 254 -4.61 -3.66 18.81
N LEU A 255 -3.92 -4.68 19.32
CA LEU A 255 -4.49 -5.64 20.27
C LEU A 255 -4.66 -5.06 21.69
N GLU A 256 -3.91 -4.03 22.07
CA GLU A 256 -4.06 -3.32 23.35
C GLU A 256 -5.29 -2.39 23.40
N LYS A 257 -5.82 -1.98 22.23
CA LYS A 257 -6.97 -1.07 22.11
C LYS A 257 -8.33 -1.79 22.12
N GLN A 258 -8.35 -3.08 22.43
CA GLN A 258 -9.58 -3.88 22.50
C GLN A 258 -10.43 -3.58 23.73
#